data_1e16b78c9c54fa6d1d1871e236750e6b
#
_entry.id   1e16b78c9c54fa6d1d1871e236750e6b
#
_cell.length_a   1.000
_cell.length_b   1.000
_cell.length_c   1.000
_cell.angle_alpha   90.00
_cell.angle_beta   90.00
_cell.angle_gamma   90.00
#
_symmetry.space_group_name_H-M   'P 1'
#
loop_
_entity.id
_entity.type
_entity.pdbx_description
1 polymer ?
#
loop_
_entity_poly.entity_id
_entity_poly.type
_entity_poly.pdbx_seq_one_letter_code
_entity_poly.pdbx_strand_id
1 'polypeptide(L)'
;MAKMIGIDLGTTNSCAAVIEGGKPVVIPNAEGQRTTPSVVAFTKAGERLVGEPAKRQAVTNAPRTVTSIKRQMGSDSRVPIDGKCYSPQEISALILQKLKADAEAYLGEPVTQAVITVPAYFNDAQRQATKDAGRIAGLEVKRIINEPTAAALAYGLDNGKTQTVMVYDLGGGTFDVSLIQIGDGIVQVLSTCGDNYLGGDDFDARIVNWLADNFKAAHGVDLTTDRVAMQRLREEAEKAKKELSTATQTELNLPFITTRPEGALHLQATLTRAKFEELCADLIERTSLPVRNALSDAHLTASDLDQVLLVGGSTRIPAVQAKVMRMTGLEPSKTLNPDECVALGAAVQAGRLGGEALTGAGEDLLLMDVTPLTLSIETLGGVATHLIERNATIPTRFSKVFTTAAPFQSTVEIKVLQGEREFAKDNKLLGTFTLRGIKRAWAGVPKIEVTFDLDANGIVKVSARDMDTGKEQGITITGSSNLSEDEIQKAMRNAAAFAGQDQERKAALEAFNAAEAALYRVNTALGSKAGKALDRDTRSKIKDAVRALEKELRHKKADKLTTTDVQALNAAREALSAIATPLVTQWESEKG
;
A
#
# COMPACT_ATOMS: atom_id res chain seq x y z
N MET A 1 0.55 -26.87 -4.12
CA MET A 1 0.42 -25.63 -4.95
C MET A 1 1.12 -24.53 -4.18
N ALA A 2 1.80 -23.61 -4.85
CA ALA A 2 2.41 -22.46 -4.16
C ALA A 2 1.30 -21.64 -3.47
N LYS A 3 1.52 -21.24 -2.22
CA LYS A 3 0.55 -20.45 -1.46
C LYS A 3 0.35 -19.08 -2.08
N MET A 4 -0.90 -18.64 -2.13
CA MET A 4 -1.30 -17.32 -2.58
C MET A 4 -1.55 -16.44 -1.36
N ILE A 5 -1.03 -15.21 -1.35
CA ILE A 5 -1.21 -14.27 -0.25
C ILE A 5 -2.19 -13.16 -0.60
N GLY A 6 -2.86 -12.62 0.42
CA GLY A 6 -3.61 -11.38 0.34
C GLY A 6 -2.74 -10.22 0.82
N ILE A 7 -2.75 -9.12 0.08
CA ILE A 7 -1.98 -7.92 0.40
C ILE A 7 -2.90 -6.71 0.43
N ASP A 8 -2.90 -6.02 1.56
CA ASP A 8 -3.34 -4.63 1.65
C ASP A 8 -2.15 -3.71 1.36
N LEU A 9 -2.16 -3.06 0.20
CA LEU A 9 -1.18 -2.05 -0.17
C LEU A 9 -1.67 -0.67 0.25
N GLY A 10 -1.56 -0.35 1.53
CA GLY A 10 -2.08 0.90 2.10
C GLY A 10 -1.21 2.12 1.82
N THR A 11 -1.79 3.33 1.96
CA THR A 11 -1.07 4.61 1.77
C THR A 11 0.03 4.80 2.81
N THR A 12 -0.28 4.52 4.08
CA THR A 12 0.63 4.74 5.22
C THR A 12 1.26 3.44 5.69
N ASN A 13 0.45 2.38 5.82
CA ASN A 13 0.90 1.05 6.23
C ASN A 13 0.34 0.02 5.26
N SER A 14 1.10 -1.03 5.01
CA SER A 14 0.69 -2.20 4.23
C SER A 14 0.68 -3.45 5.12
N CYS A 15 -0.13 -4.43 4.76
CA CYS A 15 -0.30 -5.65 5.52
C CYS A 15 -0.39 -6.85 4.57
N ALA A 16 0.18 -7.99 4.96
CA ALA A 16 0.03 -9.25 4.23
C ALA A 16 -0.62 -10.30 5.11
N ALA A 17 -1.42 -11.17 4.50
CA ALA A 17 -2.09 -12.26 5.19
C ALA A 17 -2.18 -13.50 4.30
N VAL A 18 -2.37 -14.66 4.92
CA VAL A 18 -2.45 -15.97 4.26
C VAL A 18 -3.51 -16.83 4.93
N ILE A 19 -3.97 -17.87 4.26
CA ILE A 19 -4.84 -18.88 4.89
C ILE A 19 -3.98 -19.95 5.58
N GLU A 20 -4.23 -20.13 6.87
CA GLU A 20 -3.64 -21.21 7.69
C GLU A 20 -4.74 -21.93 8.47
N GLY A 21 -4.78 -23.26 8.37
CA GLY A 21 -5.82 -24.05 9.02
C GLY A 21 -7.25 -23.66 8.63
N GLY A 22 -7.45 -23.15 7.40
CA GLY A 22 -8.73 -22.69 6.90
C GLY A 22 -9.14 -21.28 7.36
N LYS A 23 -8.28 -20.54 8.08
CA LYS A 23 -8.54 -19.18 8.58
C LYS A 23 -7.53 -18.17 8.04
N PRO A 24 -7.93 -16.92 7.81
CA PRO A 24 -6.99 -15.88 7.42
C PRO A 24 -6.14 -15.46 8.62
N VAL A 25 -4.82 -15.40 8.42
CA VAL A 25 -3.82 -15.03 9.43
C VAL A 25 -2.91 -13.96 8.86
N VAL A 26 -2.69 -12.90 9.63
CA VAL A 26 -1.74 -11.84 9.25
C VAL A 26 -0.31 -12.34 9.38
N ILE A 27 0.47 -12.14 8.34
CA ILE A 27 1.91 -12.46 8.29
C ILE A 27 2.68 -11.32 8.98
N PRO A 28 3.43 -11.60 10.06
CA PRO A 28 4.30 -10.59 10.66
C PRO A 28 5.49 -10.30 9.74
N ASN A 29 5.95 -9.05 9.73
CA ASN A 29 7.16 -8.67 9.01
C ASN A 29 8.43 -9.12 9.76
N ALA A 30 9.60 -8.92 9.15
CA ALA A 30 10.89 -9.30 9.74
C ALA A 30 11.18 -8.60 11.09
N GLU A 31 10.53 -7.46 11.35
CA GLU A 31 10.62 -6.71 12.60
C GLU A 31 9.60 -7.19 13.66
N GLY A 32 8.81 -8.23 13.35
CA GLY A 32 7.79 -8.80 14.24
C GLY A 32 6.48 -7.98 14.30
N GLN A 33 6.32 -6.97 13.44
CA GLN A 33 5.12 -6.15 13.39
C GLN A 33 4.10 -6.75 12.41
N ARG A 34 2.81 -6.55 12.69
CA ARG A 34 1.71 -7.05 11.84
C ARG A 34 1.42 -6.15 10.63
N THR A 35 1.90 -4.92 10.64
CA THR A 35 1.84 -3.98 9.51
C THR A 35 3.24 -3.46 9.18
N THR A 36 3.47 -3.11 7.93
CA THR A 36 4.73 -2.57 7.42
C THR A 36 4.48 -1.13 6.93
N PRO A 37 5.21 -0.12 7.43
CA PRO A 37 5.09 1.24 6.90
C PRO A 37 5.32 1.27 5.38
N SER A 38 4.43 1.94 4.64
CA SER A 38 4.54 2.13 3.18
C SER A 38 5.57 3.22 2.86
N VAL A 39 6.78 3.06 3.37
CA VAL A 39 7.89 4.00 3.28
C VAL A 39 9.06 3.33 2.58
N VAL A 40 9.63 4.03 1.60
CA VAL A 40 10.83 3.59 0.86
C VAL A 40 11.90 4.66 0.98
N ALA A 41 13.13 4.26 1.27
CA ALA A 41 14.25 5.17 1.33
C ALA A 41 15.47 4.60 0.57
N PHE A 42 16.30 5.51 0.09
CA PHE A 42 17.54 5.18 -0.61
C PHE A 42 18.71 5.77 0.18
N THR A 43 19.65 4.93 0.60
CA THR A 43 20.84 5.39 1.30
C THR A 43 21.83 6.04 0.33
N LYS A 44 22.79 6.81 0.84
CA LYS A 44 23.89 7.37 0.02
C LYS A 44 24.73 6.29 -0.67
N ALA A 45 24.73 5.07 -0.15
CA ALA A 45 25.42 3.92 -0.72
C ALA A 45 24.58 3.21 -1.82
N GLY A 46 23.36 3.71 -2.12
CA GLY A 46 22.45 3.12 -3.10
C GLY A 46 21.64 1.94 -2.58
N GLU A 47 21.68 1.66 -1.28
CA GLU A 47 20.86 0.64 -0.63
C GLU A 47 19.41 1.10 -0.55
N ARG A 48 18.48 0.15 -0.68
CA ARG A 48 17.04 0.37 -0.57
C ARG A 48 16.55 -0.10 0.79
N LEU A 49 15.92 0.80 1.51
CA LEU A 49 15.26 0.50 2.77
C LEU A 49 13.75 0.58 2.56
N VAL A 50 13.01 -0.37 3.13
CA VAL A 50 11.55 -0.40 3.04
C VAL A 50 10.98 -0.67 4.43
N GLY A 51 9.85 -0.06 4.74
CA GLY A 51 9.16 -0.25 6.01
C GLY A 51 9.77 0.54 7.15
N GLU A 52 9.85 -0.07 8.31
CA GLU A 52 10.32 0.56 9.54
C GLU A 52 11.77 1.09 9.43
N PRO A 53 12.73 0.38 8.82
CA PRO A 53 14.09 0.91 8.60
C PRO A 53 14.09 2.19 7.76
N ALA A 54 13.23 2.29 6.74
CA ALA A 54 13.09 3.48 5.92
C ALA A 54 12.46 4.64 6.71
N LYS A 55 11.44 4.36 7.53
CA LYS A 55 10.75 5.35 8.37
C LYS A 55 11.70 5.96 9.41
N ARG A 56 12.48 5.14 10.11
CA ARG A 56 13.40 5.59 11.17
C ARG A 56 14.46 6.59 10.71
N GLN A 57 14.91 6.50 9.47
CA GLN A 57 15.94 7.40 8.93
C GLN A 57 15.35 8.58 8.13
N ALA A 58 14.02 8.71 8.03
CA ALA A 58 13.35 9.70 7.19
C ALA A 58 13.77 11.15 7.53
N VAL A 59 13.92 11.50 8.80
CA VAL A 59 14.38 12.82 9.23
C VAL A 59 15.77 13.16 8.70
N THR A 60 16.70 12.22 8.81
CA THR A 60 18.11 12.44 8.42
C THR A 60 18.35 12.30 6.93
N ASN A 61 17.40 11.72 6.20
CA ASN A 61 17.49 11.42 4.77
C ASN A 61 16.20 11.78 4.01
N ALA A 62 15.53 12.84 4.41
CA ALA A 62 14.24 13.27 3.85
C ALA A 62 14.24 13.39 2.31
N PRO A 63 15.30 13.91 1.63
CA PRO A 63 15.32 14.01 0.17
C PRO A 63 15.30 12.67 -0.58
N ARG A 64 15.64 11.58 0.09
CA ARG A 64 15.71 10.22 -0.47
C ARG A 64 14.69 9.28 0.15
N THR A 65 13.73 9.79 0.90
CA THR A 65 12.67 9.02 1.55
C THR A 65 11.33 9.36 0.92
N VAL A 66 10.60 8.32 0.50
CA VAL A 66 9.31 8.42 -0.17
C VAL A 66 8.24 7.86 0.75
N THR A 67 7.20 8.66 0.98
CA THR A 67 6.01 8.28 1.75
C THR A 67 4.76 8.53 0.91
N SER A 68 3.64 7.90 1.26
CA SER A 68 2.31 8.13 0.67
C SER A 68 2.27 8.04 -0.87
N ILE A 69 3.13 7.21 -1.47
CA ILE A 69 3.25 7.08 -2.93
C ILE A 69 1.94 6.61 -3.58
N LYS A 70 1.10 5.88 -2.85
CA LYS A 70 -0.20 5.38 -3.34
C LYS A 70 -1.12 6.51 -3.84
N ARG A 71 -1.01 7.72 -3.27
CA ARG A 71 -1.75 8.91 -3.73
C ARG A 71 -1.36 9.37 -5.15
N GLN A 72 -0.21 8.94 -5.65
CA GLN A 72 0.30 9.27 -6.98
C GLN A 72 0.09 8.14 -8.00
N MET A 73 -0.49 7.00 -7.59
CA MET A 73 -0.77 5.88 -8.50
C MET A 73 -1.68 6.32 -9.65
N GLY A 74 -1.40 5.83 -10.85
CA GLY A 74 -2.13 6.19 -12.06
C GLY A 74 -1.91 7.64 -12.54
N SER A 75 -0.84 8.31 -12.08
CA SER A 75 -0.40 9.63 -12.57
C SER A 75 0.97 9.55 -13.26
N ASP A 76 1.30 10.60 -14.03
CA ASP A 76 2.62 10.74 -14.69
C ASP A 76 3.73 11.24 -13.73
N SER A 77 3.45 11.27 -12.44
CA SER A 77 4.40 11.69 -11.41
C SER A 77 5.68 10.87 -11.48
N ARG A 78 6.80 11.53 -11.23
CA ARG A 78 8.13 10.89 -11.12
C ARG A 78 8.83 11.39 -9.87
N VAL A 79 9.35 10.46 -9.10
CA VAL A 79 10.11 10.73 -7.87
C VAL A 79 11.60 10.78 -8.23
N PRO A 80 12.24 11.97 -8.20
CA PRO A 80 13.66 12.09 -8.48
C PRO A 80 14.49 11.70 -7.26
N ILE A 81 15.38 10.72 -7.41
CA ILE A 81 16.31 10.27 -6.38
C ILE A 81 17.67 10.02 -7.02
N ASP A 82 18.69 10.78 -6.61
CA ASP A 82 20.09 10.64 -7.04
C ASP A 82 20.26 10.56 -8.57
N GLY A 83 19.55 11.43 -9.31
CA GLY A 83 19.60 11.49 -10.77
C GLY A 83 18.79 10.44 -11.52
N LYS A 84 18.09 9.54 -10.80
CA LYS A 84 17.11 8.62 -11.35
C LYS A 84 15.69 9.09 -11.03
N CYS A 85 14.76 8.82 -11.93
CA CYS A 85 13.35 9.12 -11.72
C CYS A 85 12.57 7.81 -11.61
N TYR A 86 11.86 7.62 -10.51
CA TYR A 86 11.03 6.45 -10.25
C TYR A 86 9.55 6.76 -10.46
N SER A 87 8.82 5.86 -11.08
CA SER A 87 7.36 5.94 -11.14
C SER A 87 6.72 5.51 -9.81
N PRO A 88 5.46 5.89 -9.55
CA PRO A 88 4.73 5.40 -8.39
C PRO A 88 4.64 3.87 -8.34
N GLN A 89 4.52 3.21 -9.50
CA GLN A 89 4.51 1.75 -9.63
C GLN A 89 5.83 1.13 -9.17
N GLU A 90 6.97 1.70 -9.55
CA GLU A 90 8.29 1.20 -9.14
C GLU A 90 8.53 1.34 -7.64
N ILE A 91 8.11 2.46 -7.04
CA ILE A 91 8.21 2.65 -5.58
C ILE A 91 7.27 1.70 -4.85
N SER A 92 6.01 1.55 -5.31
CA SER A 92 5.05 0.60 -4.72
C SER A 92 5.52 -0.85 -4.86
N ALA A 93 6.20 -1.19 -5.95
CA ALA A 93 6.78 -2.51 -6.15
C ALA A 93 7.84 -2.85 -5.10
N LEU A 94 8.62 -1.88 -4.62
CA LEU A 94 9.58 -2.11 -3.53
C LEU A 94 8.88 -2.49 -2.22
N ILE A 95 7.73 -1.87 -1.94
CA ILE A 95 6.91 -2.23 -0.78
C ILE A 95 6.38 -3.66 -0.94
N LEU A 96 5.85 -3.99 -2.12
CA LEU A 96 5.34 -5.33 -2.42
C LEU A 96 6.45 -6.39 -2.37
N GLN A 97 7.67 -6.08 -2.81
CA GLN A 97 8.83 -6.96 -2.69
C GLN A 97 9.18 -7.26 -1.22
N LYS A 98 9.12 -6.25 -0.35
CA LYS A 98 9.33 -6.45 1.10
C LYS A 98 8.27 -7.37 1.69
N LEU A 99 6.98 -7.12 1.41
CA LEU A 99 5.89 -7.97 1.88
C LEU A 99 5.99 -9.40 1.35
N LYS A 100 6.38 -9.57 0.08
CA LYS A 100 6.67 -10.88 -0.51
C LYS A 100 7.80 -11.59 0.23
N ALA A 101 8.92 -10.91 0.45
CA ALA A 101 10.07 -11.49 1.15
C ALA A 101 9.74 -11.89 2.60
N ASP A 102 8.95 -11.07 3.31
CA ASP A 102 8.47 -11.39 4.65
C ASP A 102 7.54 -12.61 4.63
N ALA A 103 6.66 -12.70 3.62
CA ALA A 103 5.79 -13.85 3.46
C ALA A 103 6.57 -15.14 3.13
N GLU A 104 7.55 -15.07 2.26
CA GLU A 104 8.43 -16.20 1.92
C GLU A 104 9.24 -16.67 3.14
N ALA A 105 9.74 -15.73 3.95
CA ALA A 105 10.44 -16.05 5.19
C ALA A 105 9.52 -16.72 6.24
N TYR A 106 8.28 -16.25 6.33
CA TYR A 106 7.28 -16.80 7.25
C TYR A 106 6.81 -18.19 6.82
N LEU A 107 6.52 -18.38 5.53
CA LEU A 107 5.98 -19.63 4.98
C LEU A 107 7.04 -20.70 4.74
N GLY A 108 8.31 -20.31 4.59
CA GLY A 108 9.41 -21.21 4.22
C GLY A 108 9.36 -21.71 2.77
N GLU A 109 8.53 -21.08 1.92
CA GLU A 109 8.38 -21.42 0.50
C GLU A 109 8.23 -20.16 -0.38
N PRO A 110 8.54 -20.23 -1.70
CA PRO A 110 8.38 -19.10 -2.60
C PRO A 110 6.92 -18.65 -2.75
N VAL A 111 6.70 -17.33 -2.77
CA VAL A 111 5.41 -16.71 -3.02
C VAL A 111 5.42 -16.05 -4.39
N THR A 112 4.63 -16.57 -5.32
CA THR A 112 4.58 -16.09 -6.70
C THR A 112 3.25 -15.45 -7.10
N GLN A 113 2.21 -15.60 -6.28
CA GLN A 113 0.86 -15.16 -6.59
C GLN A 113 0.26 -14.36 -5.43
N ALA A 114 -0.54 -13.34 -5.76
CA ALA A 114 -1.19 -12.50 -4.77
C ALA A 114 -2.56 -11.99 -5.23
N VAL A 115 -3.41 -11.68 -4.25
CA VAL A 115 -4.55 -10.77 -4.34
C VAL A 115 -4.12 -9.47 -3.70
N ILE A 116 -4.28 -8.34 -4.41
CA ILE A 116 -3.87 -7.00 -3.92
C ILE A 116 -5.10 -6.11 -3.84
N THR A 117 -5.21 -5.33 -2.76
CA THR A 117 -6.35 -4.44 -2.56
C THR A 117 -6.10 -3.05 -3.13
N VAL A 118 -7.19 -2.38 -3.47
CA VAL A 118 -7.20 -0.98 -3.89
C VAL A 118 -8.41 -0.27 -3.25
N PRO A 119 -8.36 1.05 -3.05
CA PRO A 119 -9.54 1.84 -2.71
C PRO A 119 -10.67 1.60 -3.70
N ALA A 120 -11.91 1.54 -3.21
CA ALA A 120 -13.06 1.27 -4.07
C ALA A 120 -13.23 2.34 -5.15
N TYR A 121 -12.89 3.59 -4.84
CA TYR A 121 -13.01 4.75 -5.73
C TYR A 121 -11.80 4.97 -6.65
N PHE A 122 -10.85 4.00 -6.71
CA PHE A 122 -9.75 4.03 -7.68
C PHE A 122 -10.30 3.89 -9.10
N ASN A 123 -9.82 4.77 -9.99
CA ASN A 123 -10.08 4.67 -11.41
C ASN A 123 -9.26 3.57 -12.09
N ASP A 124 -9.57 3.28 -13.34
CA ASP A 124 -8.92 2.22 -14.12
C ASP A 124 -7.38 2.36 -14.17
N ALA A 125 -6.85 3.57 -14.41
CA ALA A 125 -5.42 3.83 -14.44
C ALA A 125 -4.73 3.49 -13.12
N GLN A 126 -5.36 3.78 -11.98
CA GLN A 126 -4.84 3.48 -10.64
C GLN A 126 -4.86 1.97 -10.35
N ARG A 127 -5.91 1.26 -10.78
CA ARG A 127 -6.04 -0.20 -10.67
C ARG A 127 -4.97 -0.91 -11.50
N GLN A 128 -4.81 -0.50 -12.76
CA GLN A 128 -3.78 -1.05 -13.63
C GLN A 128 -2.37 -0.77 -13.09
N ALA A 129 -2.09 0.45 -12.61
CA ALA A 129 -0.81 0.80 -11.99
C ALA A 129 -0.49 -0.08 -10.77
N THR A 130 -1.51 -0.43 -9.97
CA THR A 130 -1.34 -1.35 -8.83
C THR A 130 -1.01 -2.78 -9.31
N LYS A 131 -1.67 -3.26 -10.37
CA LYS A 131 -1.38 -4.54 -10.99
C LYS A 131 0.04 -4.59 -11.56
N ASP A 132 0.49 -3.51 -12.20
CA ASP A 132 1.84 -3.38 -12.75
C ASP A 132 2.90 -3.37 -11.64
N ALA A 133 2.63 -2.68 -10.51
CA ALA A 133 3.50 -2.71 -9.34
C ALA A 133 3.68 -4.14 -8.79
N GLY A 134 2.60 -4.93 -8.75
CA GLY A 134 2.66 -6.37 -8.40
C GLY A 134 3.54 -7.17 -9.36
N ARG A 135 3.39 -6.96 -10.67
CA ARG A 135 4.23 -7.60 -11.70
C ARG A 135 5.71 -7.24 -11.55
N ILE A 136 6.02 -5.96 -11.32
CA ILE A 136 7.40 -5.46 -11.10
C ILE A 136 7.98 -6.10 -9.82
N ALA A 137 7.15 -6.34 -8.80
CA ALA A 137 7.56 -7.04 -7.58
C ALA A 137 7.78 -8.55 -7.77
N GLY A 138 7.50 -9.09 -8.95
CA GLY A 138 7.60 -10.52 -9.24
C GLY A 138 6.43 -11.33 -8.68
N LEU A 139 5.24 -10.71 -8.60
CA LEU A 139 3.98 -11.33 -8.21
C LEU A 139 3.03 -11.40 -9.41
N GLU A 140 2.47 -12.58 -9.66
CA GLU A 140 1.31 -12.72 -10.53
C GLU A 140 0.06 -12.24 -9.76
N VAL A 141 -0.46 -11.07 -10.10
CA VAL A 141 -1.66 -10.51 -9.47
C VAL A 141 -2.90 -11.21 -10.03
N LYS A 142 -3.42 -12.17 -9.29
CA LYS A 142 -4.59 -12.98 -9.68
C LYS A 142 -5.89 -12.18 -9.63
N ARG A 143 -5.98 -11.26 -8.67
CA ARG A 143 -7.15 -10.38 -8.50
C ARG A 143 -6.74 -9.05 -7.89
N ILE A 144 -7.34 -7.99 -8.38
CA ILE A 144 -7.45 -6.70 -7.66
C ILE A 144 -8.83 -6.70 -6.99
N ILE A 145 -8.88 -6.44 -5.69
CA ILE A 145 -10.13 -6.39 -4.91
C ILE A 145 -10.23 -5.04 -4.20
N ASN A 146 -11.45 -4.52 -4.06
CA ASN A 146 -11.69 -3.28 -3.34
C ASN A 146 -11.49 -3.47 -1.83
N GLU A 147 -10.85 -2.48 -1.16
CA GLU A 147 -10.57 -2.49 0.29
C GLU A 147 -11.83 -2.72 1.13
N PRO A 148 -12.95 -1.98 0.93
CA PRO A 148 -14.17 -2.23 1.70
C PRO A 148 -14.77 -3.61 1.44
N THR A 149 -14.64 -4.13 0.21
CA THR A 149 -15.10 -5.48 -0.11
C THR A 149 -14.27 -6.54 0.60
N ALA A 150 -12.96 -6.35 0.66
CA ALA A 150 -12.07 -7.23 1.43
C ALA A 150 -12.41 -7.17 2.94
N ALA A 151 -12.63 -5.98 3.50
CA ALA A 151 -13.04 -5.85 4.90
C ALA A 151 -14.38 -6.56 5.19
N ALA A 152 -15.34 -6.47 4.27
CA ALA A 152 -16.60 -7.18 4.37
C ALA A 152 -16.43 -8.72 4.32
N LEU A 153 -15.50 -9.21 3.49
CA LEU A 153 -15.15 -10.65 3.47
C LEU A 153 -14.58 -11.11 4.82
N ALA A 154 -13.71 -10.31 5.43
CA ALA A 154 -13.17 -10.63 6.75
C ALA A 154 -14.25 -10.64 7.84
N TYR A 155 -15.25 -9.76 7.72
CA TYR A 155 -16.38 -9.69 8.66
C TYR A 155 -17.42 -10.81 8.44
N GLY A 156 -17.74 -11.11 7.17
CA GLY A 156 -18.90 -11.91 6.79
C GLY A 156 -18.77 -13.43 7.00
N LEU A 157 -17.59 -13.92 7.37
CA LEU A 157 -17.33 -15.36 7.50
C LEU A 157 -18.10 -16.05 8.64
N ASP A 158 -18.66 -15.27 9.60
CA ASP A 158 -19.20 -15.85 10.85
C ASP A 158 -20.72 -15.68 11.07
N ASN A 159 -21.46 -14.94 10.24
CA ASN A 159 -22.78 -14.43 10.68
C ASN A 159 -24.03 -15.13 10.13
N GLY A 160 -23.97 -15.92 9.06
CA GLY A 160 -25.09 -16.77 8.57
C GLY A 160 -26.45 -16.08 8.31
N LYS A 161 -26.55 -14.75 8.44
CA LYS A 161 -27.75 -13.95 8.20
C LYS A 161 -27.48 -12.91 7.13
N THR A 162 -28.47 -12.62 6.31
CA THR A 162 -28.41 -11.51 5.36
C THR A 162 -28.41 -10.19 6.12
N GLN A 163 -27.38 -9.36 5.90
CA GLN A 163 -27.17 -8.07 6.54
C GLN A 163 -26.77 -7.00 5.53
N THR A 164 -27.26 -5.79 5.71
CA THR A 164 -26.81 -4.59 4.98
C THR A 164 -25.79 -3.85 5.83
N VAL A 165 -24.56 -3.81 5.36
CA VAL A 165 -23.41 -3.29 6.10
C VAL A 165 -22.87 -2.05 5.40
N MET A 166 -22.65 -0.97 6.15
CA MET A 166 -21.85 0.16 5.69
C MET A 166 -20.40 -0.07 6.08
N VAL A 167 -19.51 -0.12 5.11
CA VAL A 167 -18.05 -0.05 5.33
C VAL A 167 -17.62 1.39 5.17
N TYR A 168 -17.10 1.99 6.23
CA TYR A 168 -16.57 3.35 6.27
C TYR A 168 -15.06 3.26 6.43
N ASP A 169 -14.36 3.44 5.33
CA ASP A 169 -12.91 3.30 5.26
C ASP A 169 -12.25 4.67 5.16
N LEU A 170 -11.62 5.11 6.27
CA LEU A 170 -10.82 6.33 6.31
C LEU A 170 -9.37 5.95 6.60
N GLY A 171 -8.62 5.76 5.53
CA GLY A 171 -7.22 5.40 5.57
C GLY A 171 -6.27 6.58 5.78
N GLY A 172 -5.01 6.41 5.40
CA GLY A 172 -4.01 7.48 5.44
C GLY A 172 -4.16 8.50 4.32
N GLY A 173 -4.65 8.09 3.14
CA GLY A 173 -4.70 8.92 1.94
C GLY A 173 -6.03 9.02 1.25
N THR A 174 -6.94 8.08 1.48
CA THR A 174 -8.23 7.96 0.81
C THR A 174 -9.36 7.77 1.81
N PHE A 175 -10.55 8.18 1.42
CA PHE A 175 -11.80 7.89 2.09
C PHE A 175 -12.74 7.17 1.14
N ASP A 176 -13.25 6.01 1.55
CA ASP A 176 -14.24 5.25 0.82
C ASP A 176 -15.42 4.88 1.74
N VAL A 177 -16.61 4.89 1.19
CA VAL A 177 -17.80 4.32 1.83
C VAL A 177 -18.48 3.37 0.86
N SER A 178 -18.76 2.15 1.30
CA SER A 178 -19.47 1.15 0.50
C SER A 178 -20.62 0.56 1.29
N LEU A 179 -21.75 0.40 0.61
CA LEU A 179 -22.91 -0.34 1.13
C LEU A 179 -22.86 -1.74 0.56
N ILE A 180 -22.83 -2.73 1.43
CA ILE A 180 -22.58 -4.11 1.07
C ILE A 180 -23.67 -4.98 1.71
N GLN A 181 -24.28 -5.83 0.91
CA GLN A 181 -25.17 -6.87 1.39
C GLN A 181 -24.37 -8.17 1.53
N ILE A 182 -24.43 -8.78 2.72
CA ILE A 182 -23.71 -10.01 3.05
C ILE A 182 -24.77 -11.02 3.51
N GLY A 183 -24.82 -12.19 2.89
CA GLY A 183 -25.74 -13.27 3.27
C GLY A 183 -25.86 -14.34 2.19
N ASP A 184 -26.34 -15.51 2.55
CA ASP A 184 -26.61 -16.64 1.64
C ASP A 184 -25.42 -17.01 0.71
N GLY A 185 -24.19 -16.88 1.22
CA GLY A 185 -22.98 -17.13 0.42
C GLY A 185 -22.66 -16.02 -0.59
N ILE A 186 -23.29 -14.85 -0.51
CA ILE A 186 -23.07 -13.73 -1.42
C ILE A 186 -22.57 -12.52 -0.63
N VAL A 187 -21.54 -11.87 -1.16
CA VAL A 187 -21.11 -10.52 -0.77
C VAL A 187 -21.31 -9.62 -1.97
N GLN A 188 -22.37 -8.82 -1.92
CA GLN A 188 -22.75 -7.91 -3.00
C GLN A 188 -22.55 -6.47 -2.59
N VAL A 189 -21.73 -5.74 -3.32
CA VAL A 189 -21.64 -4.29 -3.21
C VAL A 189 -22.86 -3.68 -3.89
N LEU A 190 -23.64 -2.88 -3.16
CA LEU A 190 -24.81 -2.18 -3.66
C LEU A 190 -24.43 -0.82 -4.26
N SER A 191 -23.56 -0.10 -3.57
CA SER A 191 -23.02 1.18 -4.02
C SER A 191 -21.69 1.48 -3.35
N THR A 192 -20.89 2.32 -4.00
CA THR A 192 -19.64 2.84 -3.43
C THR A 192 -19.47 4.31 -3.81
N CYS A 193 -18.92 5.10 -2.91
CA CYS A 193 -18.56 6.49 -3.14
C CYS A 193 -17.33 6.86 -2.32
N GLY A 194 -16.51 7.84 -2.74
CA GLY A 194 -15.30 8.15 -2.02
C GLY A 194 -14.66 9.48 -2.38
N ASP A 195 -13.53 9.76 -1.71
CA ASP A 195 -12.65 10.90 -1.96
C ASP A 195 -11.19 10.42 -1.91
N ASN A 196 -10.54 10.34 -3.06
CA ASN A 196 -9.16 9.86 -3.22
C ASN A 196 -8.10 10.82 -2.63
N TYR A 197 -8.53 11.97 -2.09
CA TYR A 197 -7.67 13.01 -1.52
C TYR A 197 -8.13 13.43 -0.11
N LEU A 198 -8.67 12.48 0.64
CA LEU A 198 -9.06 12.68 2.04
C LEU A 198 -8.57 11.49 2.88
N GLY A 199 -7.69 11.75 3.84
CA GLY A 199 -7.18 10.71 4.73
C GLY A 199 -6.30 11.28 5.83
N GLY A 200 -5.68 10.40 6.62
CA GLY A 200 -4.86 10.74 7.78
C GLY A 200 -3.73 11.73 7.50
N ASP A 201 -3.15 11.71 6.30
CA ASP A 201 -2.12 12.66 5.87
C ASP A 201 -2.66 14.11 5.85
N ASP A 202 -3.94 14.31 5.53
CA ASP A 202 -4.56 15.63 5.51
C ASP A 202 -4.79 16.14 6.93
N PHE A 203 -5.15 15.25 7.86
CA PHE A 203 -5.24 15.58 9.30
C PHE A 203 -3.86 15.95 9.85
N ASP A 204 -2.80 15.22 9.50
CA ASP A 204 -1.43 15.53 9.88
C ASP A 204 -1.00 16.90 9.33
N ALA A 205 -1.36 17.20 8.07
CA ALA A 205 -1.05 18.49 7.46
C ALA A 205 -1.70 19.67 8.20
N ARG A 206 -2.89 19.51 8.78
CA ARG A 206 -3.52 20.54 9.64
C ARG A 206 -2.68 20.84 10.89
N ILE A 207 -2.17 19.80 11.55
CA ILE A 207 -1.29 19.97 12.72
C ILE A 207 0.04 20.60 12.30
N VAL A 208 0.64 20.13 11.21
CA VAL A 208 1.91 20.68 10.68
C VAL A 208 1.77 22.17 10.39
N ASN A 209 0.71 22.57 9.68
CA ASN A 209 0.47 23.98 9.34
C ASN A 209 0.27 24.81 10.61
N TRP A 210 -0.55 24.35 11.56
CA TRP A 210 -0.76 25.03 12.82
C TRP A 210 0.54 25.23 13.61
N LEU A 211 1.43 24.21 13.66
CA LEU A 211 2.74 24.32 14.32
C LEU A 211 3.66 25.29 13.60
N ALA A 212 3.73 25.23 12.27
CA ALA A 212 4.58 26.10 11.47
C ALA A 212 4.14 27.57 11.57
N ASP A 213 2.84 27.83 11.53
CA ASP A 213 2.27 29.18 11.65
C ASP A 213 2.52 29.77 13.04
N ASN A 214 2.29 29.00 14.11
CA ASN A 214 2.59 29.42 15.49
C ASN A 214 4.08 29.71 15.67
N PHE A 215 4.95 28.87 15.15
CA PHE A 215 6.39 29.07 15.23
C PHE A 215 6.84 30.31 14.46
N LYS A 216 6.28 30.54 13.28
CA LYS A 216 6.52 31.73 12.48
C LYS A 216 6.05 33.01 13.19
N ALA A 217 4.88 32.97 13.83
CA ALA A 217 4.35 34.09 14.61
C ALA A 217 5.24 34.40 15.82
N ALA A 218 5.72 33.37 16.54
CA ALA A 218 6.53 33.55 17.75
C ALA A 218 7.98 33.95 17.46
N HIS A 219 8.57 33.41 16.40
CA HIS A 219 10.01 33.53 16.12
C HIS A 219 10.33 34.25 14.81
N GLY A 220 9.34 34.52 13.92
CA GLY A 220 9.55 35.13 12.60
C GLY A 220 10.30 34.23 11.62
N VAL A 221 10.38 32.91 11.87
CA VAL A 221 11.06 31.93 11.00
C VAL A 221 10.04 31.03 10.33
N ASP A 222 10.17 30.89 9.02
CA ASP A 222 9.33 30.02 8.21
C ASP A 222 9.98 28.61 8.10
N LEU A 223 9.44 27.65 8.83
CA LEU A 223 9.92 26.27 8.81
C LEU A 223 9.58 25.53 7.51
N THR A 224 8.63 26.04 6.71
CA THR A 224 8.17 25.37 5.48
C THR A 224 9.25 25.27 4.41
N THR A 225 10.29 26.11 4.50
CA THR A 225 11.43 26.12 3.58
C THR A 225 12.52 25.11 3.95
N ASP A 226 12.48 24.54 5.17
CA ASP A 226 13.44 23.56 5.67
C ASP A 226 12.83 22.14 5.60
N ARG A 227 13.37 21.32 4.70
CA ARG A 227 12.90 19.94 4.51
C ARG A 227 13.06 19.05 5.74
N VAL A 228 14.13 19.26 6.52
CA VAL A 228 14.39 18.47 7.73
C VAL A 228 13.41 18.87 8.83
N ALA A 229 13.21 20.18 9.03
CA ALA A 229 12.23 20.69 9.97
C ALA A 229 10.81 20.20 9.60
N MET A 230 10.43 20.30 8.33
CA MET A 230 9.13 19.81 7.85
C MET A 230 8.94 18.30 8.03
N GLN A 231 10.00 17.51 7.86
CA GLN A 231 9.90 16.06 8.10
C GLN A 231 9.68 15.76 9.59
N ARG A 232 10.40 16.46 10.46
CA ARG A 232 10.23 16.35 11.93
C ARG A 232 8.82 16.79 12.37
N LEU A 233 8.30 17.88 11.79
CA LEU A 233 6.93 18.31 12.04
C LEU A 233 5.89 17.27 11.64
N ARG A 234 6.06 16.61 10.48
CA ARG A 234 5.15 15.55 10.02
C ARG A 234 5.16 14.34 10.95
N GLU A 235 6.33 13.88 11.38
CA GLU A 235 6.44 12.74 12.28
C GLU A 235 5.81 13.04 13.65
N GLU A 236 6.05 14.23 14.19
CA GLU A 236 5.44 14.63 15.46
C GLU A 236 3.93 14.87 15.33
N ALA A 237 3.46 15.39 14.17
CA ALA A 237 2.03 15.54 13.90
C ALA A 237 1.30 14.19 13.80
N GLU A 238 1.87 13.21 13.08
CA GLU A 238 1.32 11.85 13.02
C GLU A 238 1.25 11.21 14.40
N LYS A 239 2.31 11.36 15.20
CA LYS A 239 2.36 10.85 16.58
C LYS A 239 1.29 11.51 17.43
N ALA A 240 1.20 12.86 17.43
CA ALA A 240 0.21 13.61 18.17
C ALA A 240 -1.23 13.21 17.78
N LYS A 241 -1.53 13.08 16.49
CA LYS A 241 -2.83 12.59 16.00
C LYS A 241 -3.18 11.23 16.62
N LYS A 242 -2.22 10.29 16.64
CA LYS A 242 -2.43 8.96 17.22
C LYS A 242 -2.66 9.02 18.74
N GLU A 243 -1.87 9.79 19.46
CA GLU A 243 -2.01 9.98 20.92
C GLU A 243 -3.35 10.62 21.28
N LEU A 244 -3.80 11.62 20.53
CA LEU A 244 -5.09 12.29 20.75
C LEU A 244 -6.31 11.39 20.47
N SER A 245 -6.15 10.21 19.88
CA SER A 245 -7.22 9.21 19.79
C SER A 245 -7.57 8.62 21.17
N THR A 246 -6.64 8.62 22.13
CA THR A 246 -6.84 8.11 23.50
C THR A 246 -6.70 9.20 24.57
N ALA A 247 -5.73 10.11 24.41
CA ALA A 247 -5.49 11.22 25.34
C ALA A 247 -6.33 12.46 24.99
N THR A 248 -6.57 13.33 25.96
CA THR A 248 -7.26 14.61 25.75
C THR A 248 -6.33 15.76 25.35
N GLN A 249 -5.03 15.58 25.56
CA GLN A 249 -3.97 16.50 25.14
C GLN A 249 -2.65 15.75 24.97
N THR A 250 -1.74 16.33 24.19
CA THR A 250 -0.37 15.85 24.01
C THR A 250 0.63 17.01 23.94
N GLU A 251 1.85 16.76 24.41
CA GLU A 251 2.96 17.70 24.34
C GLU A 251 3.81 17.42 23.10
N LEU A 252 4.00 18.45 22.27
CA LEU A 252 4.86 18.41 21.10
C LEU A 252 6.18 19.11 21.47
N ASN A 253 7.28 18.37 21.37
CA ASN A 253 8.60 18.89 21.72
C ASN A 253 9.63 18.52 20.64
N LEU A 254 10.02 19.52 19.87
CA LEU A 254 11.02 19.40 18.81
C LEU A 254 12.23 20.29 19.13
N PRO A 255 13.18 19.80 19.93
CA PRO A 255 14.40 20.55 20.24
C PRO A 255 15.25 20.74 18.98
N PHE A 256 15.91 21.89 18.89
CA PHE A 256 16.81 22.24 17.77
C PHE A 256 16.10 22.10 16.41
N ILE A 257 14.87 22.65 16.31
CA ILE A 257 14.10 22.56 15.05
C ILE A 257 14.75 23.37 13.92
N THR A 258 15.37 24.48 14.26
CA THR A 258 16.16 25.32 13.36
C THR A 258 17.23 26.09 14.14
N THR A 259 18.16 26.74 13.43
CA THR A 259 19.25 27.51 14.04
C THR A 259 19.31 28.92 13.42
N ARG A 260 19.54 29.92 14.26
CA ARG A 260 19.84 31.31 13.88
C ARG A 260 21.25 31.71 14.32
N PRO A 261 21.76 32.85 13.86
CA PRO A 261 23.05 33.37 14.36
C PRO A 261 23.09 33.53 15.89
N GLU A 262 21.94 33.85 16.50
CA GLU A 262 21.79 34.06 17.95
C GLU A 262 21.65 32.74 18.75
N GLY A 263 21.49 31.60 18.08
CA GLY A 263 21.37 30.31 18.71
C GLY A 263 20.31 29.39 18.10
N ALA A 264 20.20 28.20 18.67
CA ALA A 264 19.21 27.22 18.25
C ALA A 264 17.81 27.58 18.76
N LEU A 265 16.81 27.32 17.96
CA LEU A 265 15.39 27.48 18.29
C LEU A 265 14.75 26.11 18.51
N HIS A 266 13.84 26.06 19.48
CA HIS A 266 13.10 24.87 19.86
C HIS A 266 11.60 25.12 19.63
N LEU A 267 10.87 24.09 19.21
CA LEU A 267 9.42 24.14 19.14
C LEU A 267 8.85 23.33 20.31
N GLN A 268 8.04 23.99 21.12
CA GLN A 268 7.24 23.37 22.18
C GLN A 268 5.81 23.87 22.05
N ALA A 269 4.86 22.93 22.08
CA ALA A 269 3.43 23.26 22.02
C ALA A 269 2.62 22.17 22.70
N THR A 270 1.50 22.54 23.30
CA THR A 270 0.49 21.61 23.80
C THR A 270 -0.66 21.59 22.80
N LEU A 271 -0.99 20.42 22.26
CA LEU A 271 -2.15 20.23 21.38
C LEU A 271 -3.23 19.47 22.15
N THR A 272 -4.39 20.11 22.33
CA THR A 272 -5.56 19.45 22.90
C THR A 272 -6.38 18.75 21.82
N ARG A 273 -7.12 17.69 22.20
CA ARG A 273 -8.06 17.01 21.29
C ARG A 273 -9.09 18.00 20.72
N ALA A 274 -9.62 18.90 21.56
CA ALA A 274 -10.58 19.91 21.11
C ALA A 274 -9.98 20.82 20.02
N LYS A 275 -8.72 21.25 20.16
CA LYS A 275 -8.04 22.05 19.13
C LYS A 275 -7.77 21.25 17.87
N PHE A 276 -7.36 19.99 17.98
CA PHE A 276 -7.19 19.09 16.84
C PHE A 276 -8.51 18.89 16.07
N GLU A 277 -9.61 18.64 16.79
CA GLU A 277 -10.94 18.49 16.19
C GLU A 277 -11.42 19.77 15.51
N GLU A 278 -11.14 20.94 16.10
CA GLU A 278 -11.38 22.26 15.46
C GLU A 278 -10.62 22.40 14.14
N LEU A 279 -9.31 22.11 14.16
CA LEU A 279 -8.44 22.19 12.97
C LEU A 279 -8.88 21.25 11.83
N CYS A 280 -9.54 20.14 12.16
CA CYS A 280 -9.91 19.09 11.23
C CYS A 280 -11.42 19.00 10.96
N ALA A 281 -12.22 19.91 11.48
CA ALA A 281 -13.69 19.86 11.41
C ALA A 281 -14.21 19.78 9.96
N ASP A 282 -13.61 20.54 9.05
CA ASP A 282 -13.96 20.52 7.62
C ASP A 282 -13.61 19.19 6.94
N LEU A 283 -12.48 18.55 7.31
CA LEU A 283 -12.09 17.23 6.79
C LEU A 283 -13.09 16.15 7.22
N ILE A 284 -13.52 16.19 8.49
CA ILE A 284 -14.53 15.26 9.01
C ILE A 284 -15.88 15.50 8.32
N GLU A 285 -16.27 16.76 8.09
CA GLU A 285 -17.52 17.09 7.40
C GLU A 285 -17.52 16.63 5.94
N ARG A 286 -16.38 16.68 5.24
CA ARG A 286 -16.26 16.20 3.85
C ARG A 286 -16.69 14.75 3.69
N THR A 287 -16.57 13.90 4.71
CA THR A 287 -17.02 12.50 4.64
C THR A 287 -18.54 12.35 4.53
N SER A 288 -19.30 13.37 4.90
CA SER A 288 -20.78 13.33 4.90
C SER A 288 -21.38 13.21 3.49
N LEU A 289 -20.77 13.86 2.51
CA LEU A 289 -21.29 13.85 1.15
C LEU A 289 -21.18 12.47 0.48
N PRO A 290 -20.01 11.79 0.50
CA PRO A 290 -19.92 10.41 0.00
C PRO A 290 -20.86 9.43 0.70
N VAL A 291 -21.06 9.55 2.02
CA VAL A 291 -22.00 8.69 2.77
C VAL A 291 -23.44 8.88 2.25
N ARG A 292 -23.87 10.14 2.13
CA ARG A 292 -25.22 10.43 1.59
C ARG A 292 -25.40 9.94 0.15
N ASN A 293 -24.37 10.14 -0.68
CA ASN A 293 -24.41 9.69 -2.07
C ASN A 293 -24.50 8.16 -2.17
N ALA A 294 -23.70 7.43 -1.39
CA ALA A 294 -23.74 5.97 -1.36
C ALA A 294 -25.12 5.45 -0.94
N LEU A 295 -25.72 6.01 0.13
CA LEU A 295 -27.09 5.67 0.56
C LEU A 295 -28.12 5.96 -0.53
N SER A 296 -28.04 7.13 -1.15
CA SER A 296 -28.95 7.53 -2.23
C SER A 296 -28.83 6.61 -3.46
N ASP A 297 -27.61 6.27 -3.85
CA ASP A 297 -27.36 5.41 -5.02
C ASP A 297 -27.86 3.98 -4.81
N ALA A 298 -27.79 3.47 -3.57
CA ALA A 298 -28.36 2.18 -3.20
C ALA A 298 -29.86 2.21 -2.91
N HIS A 299 -30.49 3.39 -2.99
CA HIS A 299 -31.90 3.60 -2.58
C HIS A 299 -32.19 3.19 -1.14
N LEU A 300 -31.20 3.39 -0.25
CA LEU A 300 -31.26 3.06 1.19
C LEU A 300 -31.24 4.34 2.03
N THR A 301 -31.70 4.16 3.26
CA THR A 301 -31.58 5.16 4.34
C THR A 301 -30.71 4.62 5.47
N ALA A 302 -30.33 5.44 6.42
CA ALA A 302 -29.57 4.99 7.58
C ALA A 302 -30.28 3.90 8.41
N SER A 303 -31.63 3.87 8.40
CA SER A 303 -32.43 2.85 9.10
C SER A 303 -32.43 1.48 8.44
N ASP A 304 -31.99 1.38 7.18
CA ASP A 304 -31.87 0.11 6.45
C ASP A 304 -30.52 -0.58 6.68
N LEU A 305 -29.63 0.05 7.46
CA LEU A 305 -28.33 -0.49 7.82
C LEU A 305 -28.45 -1.37 9.06
N ASP A 306 -27.91 -2.58 8.98
CA ASP A 306 -27.79 -3.47 10.15
C ASP A 306 -26.52 -3.19 10.94
N GLN A 307 -25.43 -2.77 10.24
CA GLN A 307 -24.12 -2.61 10.86
C GLN A 307 -23.24 -1.56 10.13
N VAL A 308 -22.32 -0.96 10.88
CA VAL A 308 -21.26 -0.10 10.35
C VAL A 308 -19.90 -0.68 10.75
N LEU A 309 -19.05 -0.91 9.75
CA LEU A 309 -17.66 -1.34 9.93
C LEU A 309 -16.73 -0.15 9.71
N LEU A 310 -15.83 0.06 10.66
CA LEU A 310 -14.77 1.07 10.54
C LEU A 310 -13.49 0.41 10.06
N VAL A 311 -12.94 0.95 8.98
CA VAL A 311 -11.72 0.49 8.33
C VAL A 311 -10.76 1.68 8.20
N GLY A 312 -9.45 1.38 8.19
CA GLY A 312 -8.41 2.40 8.13
C GLY A 312 -8.11 3.07 9.48
N GLY A 313 -6.84 3.34 9.71
CA GLY A 313 -6.35 3.83 11.02
C GLY A 313 -6.94 5.17 11.46
N SER A 314 -7.36 6.03 10.51
CA SER A 314 -7.95 7.35 10.82
C SER A 314 -9.36 7.26 11.41
N THR A 315 -10.04 6.11 11.29
CA THR A 315 -11.34 5.87 11.97
C THR A 315 -11.21 5.72 13.49
N ARG A 316 -9.98 5.62 14.01
CA ARG A 316 -9.73 5.63 15.46
C ARG A 316 -9.93 7.01 16.10
N ILE A 317 -9.99 8.08 15.29
CA ILE A 317 -10.21 9.46 15.75
C ILE A 317 -11.62 9.56 16.35
N PRO A 318 -11.78 9.97 17.63
CA PRO A 318 -13.09 10.01 18.31
C PRO A 318 -14.14 10.84 17.58
N ALA A 319 -13.76 11.99 17.04
CA ALA A 319 -14.68 12.85 16.29
C ALA A 319 -15.19 12.19 14.99
N VAL A 320 -14.39 11.34 14.34
CA VAL A 320 -14.82 10.54 13.19
C VAL A 320 -15.86 9.51 13.62
N GLN A 321 -15.63 8.76 14.69
CA GLN A 321 -16.59 7.80 15.24
C GLN A 321 -17.91 8.47 15.63
N ALA A 322 -17.83 9.60 16.32
CA ALA A 322 -19.00 10.39 16.69
C ALA A 322 -19.75 10.93 15.46
N LYS A 323 -19.04 11.27 14.38
CA LYS A 323 -19.66 11.70 13.12
C LYS A 323 -20.40 10.54 12.45
N VAL A 324 -19.80 9.37 12.37
CA VAL A 324 -20.44 8.16 11.81
C VAL A 324 -21.70 7.81 12.59
N MET A 325 -21.61 7.74 13.92
CA MET A 325 -22.77 7.47 14.79
C MET A 325 -23.91 8.50 14.60
N ARG A 326 -23.57 9.78 14.44
CA ARG A 326 -24.60 10.82 14.16
C ARG A 326 -25.28 10.66 12.80
N MET A 327 -24.55 10.18 11.78
CA MET A 327 -25.07 9.98 10.43
C MET A 327 -25.91 8.72 10.28
N THR A 328 -25.55 7.66 11.00
CA THR A 328 -26.15 6.32 10.83
C THR A 328 -27.11 5.95 11.96
N GLY A 329 -26.98 6.56 13.13
CA GLY A 329 -27.69 6.15 14.34
C GLY A 329 -27.16 4.85 14.97
N LEU A 330 -26.16 4.22 14.37
CA LEU A 330 -25.59 2.94 14.81
C LEU A 330 -24.23 3.15 15.48
N GLU A 331 -23.96 2.38 16.54
CA GLU A 331 -22.61 2.28 17.07
C GLU A 331 -21.77 1.41 16.14
N PRO A 332 -20.62 1.94 15.64
CA PRO A 332 -19.77 1.16 14.75
C PRO A 332 -19.20 -0.09 15.41
N SER A 333 -19.11 -1.17 14.65
CA SER A 333 -18.52 -2.43 15.11
C SER A 333 -17.03 -2.27 15.41
N LYS A 334 -16.60 -2.86 16.53
CA LYS A 334 -15.19 -2.92 16.97
C LYS A 334 -14.61 -4.34 16.90
N THR A 335 -15.29 -5.26 16.21
CA THR A 335 -14.90 -6.67 16.14
C THR A 335 -13.68 -6.91 15.29
N LEU A 336 -13.46 -6.07 14.28
CA LEU A 336 -12.30 -6.15 13.40
C LEU A 336 -11.24 -5.11 13.77
N ASN A 337 -9.97 -5.49 13.61
CA ASN A 337 -8.88 -4.52 13.65
C ASN A 337 -8.87 -3.73 12.33
N PRO A 338 -9.10 -2.41 12.35
CA PRO A 338 -9.21 -1.60 11.15
C PRO A 338 -7.90 -1.51 10.32
N ASP A 339 -6.76 -1.91 10.89
CA ASP A 339 -5.47 -1.92 10.21
C ASP A 339 -5.14 -3.27 9.54
N GLU A 340 -5.93 -4.33 9.80
CA GLU A 340 -5.63 -5.71 9.37
C GLU A 340 -6.76 -6.35 8.57
N CYS A 341 -8.01 -5.92 8.78
CA CYS A 341 -9.18 -6.59 8.21
C CYS A 341 -9.16 -6.64 6.67
N VAL A 342 -8.59 -5.64 6.03
CA VAL A 342 -8.46 -5.58 4.56
C VAL A 342 -7.53 -6.69 4.05
N ALA A 343 -6.37 -6.87 4.69
CA ALA A 343 -5.43 -7.94 4.33
C ALA A 343 -6.02 -9.33 4.61
N LEU A 344 -6.73 -9.49 5.74
CA LEU A 344 -7.41 -10.75 6.08
C LEU A 344 -8.46 -11.11 5.02
N GLY A 345 -9.29 -10.16 4.59
CA GLY A 345 -10.26 -10.38 3.52
C GLY A 345 -9.62 -10.66 2.16
N ALA A 346 -8.51 -9.99 1.84
CA ALA A 346 -7.73 -10.30 0.65
C ALA A 346 -7.16 -11.72 0.68
N ALA A 347 -6.73 -12.21 1.87
CA ALA A 347 -6.28 -13.59 2.05
C ALA A 347 -7.41 -14.61 1.87
N VAL A 348 -8.64 -14.30 2.32
CA VAL A 348 -9.82 -15.14 2.05
C VAL A 348 -10.03 -15.29 0.54
N GLN A 349 -9.97 -14.19 -0.21
CA GLN A 349 -10.10 -14.23 -1.66
C GLN A 349 -8.91 -14.97 -2.31
N ALA A 350 -7.69 -14.82 -1.78
CA ALA A 350 -6.51 -15.54 -2.25
C ALA A 350 -6.66 -17.06 -2.04
N GLY A 351 -7.08 -17.49 -0.84
CA GLY A 351 -7.31 -18.89 -0.52
C GLY A 351 -8.34 -19.55 -1.45
N ARG A 352 -9.45 -18.84 -1.74
CA ARG A 352 -10.46 -19.31 -2.70
C ARG A 352 -9.90 -19.49 -4.11
N LEU A 353 -9.17 -18.52 -4.62
CA LEU A 353 -8.54 -18.61 -5.94
C LEU A 353 -7.44 -19.69 -5.98
N GLY A 354 -6.80 -19.95 -4.85
CA GLY A 354 -5.81 -21.00 -4.68
C GLY A 354 -6.40 -22.39 -4.44
N GLY A 355 -7.73 -22.51 -4.26
CA GLY A 355 -8.41 -23.78 -3.96
C GLY A 355 -8.12 -24.29 -2.54
N GLU A 356 -7.77 -23.39 -1.60
CA GLU A 356 -7.59 -23.76 -0.18
C GLU A 356 -8.95 -23.94 0.50
N ALA A 357 -9.08 -24.97 1.33
CA ALA A 357 -10.27 -25.19 2.14
C ALA A 357 -10.37 -24.07 3.21
N LEU A 358 -11.50 -23.38 3.22
CA LEU A 358 -11.81 -22.35 4.21
C LEU A 358 -12.76 -22.95 5.27
N THR A 359 -12.55 -22.60 6.54
CA THR A 359 -13.49 -22.98 7.62
C THR A 359 -14.59 -21.93 7.73
N GLY A 360 -15.86 -22.39 7.86
CA GLY A 360 -17.04 -21.52 7.96
C GLY A 360 -17.75 -21.32 6.61
N ALA A 361 -18.56 -20.27 6.48
CA ALA A 361 -19.38 -19.98 5.30
C ALA A 361 -18.60 -19.61 4.02
N GLY A 362 -17.29 -19.81 3.98
CA GLY A 362 -16.40 -19.30 2.92
C GLY A 362 -16.30 -20.16 1.66
N GLU A 363 -16.80 -21.40 1.65
CA GLU A 363 -16.58 -22.31 0.50
C GLU A 363 -17.29 -21.85 -0.79
N ASP A 364 -18.51 -21.33 -0.68
CA ASP A 364 -19.34 -20.94 -1.85
C ASP A 364 -19.62 -19.43 -1.94
N LEU A 365 -18.76 -18.59 -1.36
CA LEU A 365 -19.00 -17.15 -1.31
C LEU A 365 -18.84 -16.50 -2.69
N LEU A 366 -19.91 -16.01 -3.28
CA LEU A 366 -19.89 -15.21 -4.51
C LEU A 366 -19.64 -13.74 -4.19
N LEU A 367 -18.59 -13.18 -4.80
CA LEU A 367 -18.28 -11.77 -4.69
C LEU A 367 -18.79 -11.01 -5.91
N MET A 368 -19.67 -10.03 -5.68
CA MET A 368 -20.21 -9.13 -6.69
C MET A 368 -19.80 -7.70 -6.34
N ASP A 369 -18.88 -7.14 -7.09
CA ASP A 369 -18.37 -5.79 -6.91
C ASP A 369 -18.98 -4.83 -7.94
N VAL A 370 -18.74 -3.51 -7.84
CA VAL A 370 -19.31 -2.50 -8.73
C VAL A 370 -18.23 -1.55 -9.27
N THR A 371 -18.53 -0.93 -10.45
CA THR A 371 -17.70 0.17 -10.96
C THR A 371 -18.02 1.46 -10.20
N PRO A 372 -17.00 2.22 -9.71
CA PRO A 372 -17.25 3.40 -8.86
C PRO A 372 -17.71 4.63 -9.66
N LEU A 373 -17.44 4.67 -10.97
CA LEU A 373 -17.67 5.83 -11.83
C LEU A 373 -18.30 5.42 -13.15
N THR A 374 -19.14 6.29 -13.68
CA THR A 374 -19.78 6.14 -14.99
C THR A 374 -18.75 6.14 -16.11
N LEU A 375 -18.93 5.24 -17.07
CA LEU A 375 -18.13 5.13 -18.29
C LEU A 375 -18.92 5.62 -19.48
N SER A 376 -18.31 6.50 -20.28
CA SER A 376 -18.97 7.19 -21.39
C SER A 376 -18.01 7.38 -22.57
N ILE A 377 -18.56 7.80 -23.71
CA ILE A 377 -17.79 8.28 -24.86
C ILE A 377 -18.18 9.71 -25.19
N GLU A 378 -17.23 10.46 -25.78
CA GLU A 378 -17.56 11.77 -26.38
C GLU A 378 -18.39 11.59 -27.63
N THR A 379 -19.51 12.32 -27.70
CA THR A 379 -20.41 12.38 -28.88
C THR A 379 -20.51 13.80 -29.39
N LEU A 380 -21.35 13.98 -30.44
CA LEU A 380 -21.52 15.26 -31.09
C LEU A 380 -21.82 16.39 -30.09
N GLY A 381 -21.12 17.52 -30.23
CA GLY A 381 -21.26 18.66 -29.31
C GLY A 381 -20.42 18.56 -28.05
N GLY A 382 -19.54 17.56 -27.94
CA GLY A 382 -18.70 17.36 -26.76
C GLY A 382 -19.46 16.80 -25.56
N VAL A 383 -20.57 16.14 -25.78
CA VAL A 383 -21.39 15.52 -24.72
C VAL A 383 -20.81 14.16 -24.35
N ALA A 384 -20.80 13.85 -23.08
CA ALA A 384 -20.45 12.53 -22.55
C ALA A 384 -21.71 11.63 -22.60
N THR A 385 -21.74 10.68 -23.54
CA THR A 385 -22.83 9.71 -23.61
C THR A 385 -22.53 8.50 -22.79
N HIS A 386 -23.30 8.23 -21.75
CA HIS A 386 -23.14 7.12 -20.83
C HIS A 386 -23.43 5.77 -21.51
N LEU A 387 -22.57 4.79 -21.19
CA LEU A 387 -22.74 3.39 -21.59
C LEU A 387 -22.86 2.47 -20.36
N ILE A 388 -22.00 2.65 -19.36
CA ILE A 388 -22.08 1.91 -18.10
C ILE A 388 -22.17 2.95 -16.97
N GLU A 389 -23.26 2.90 -16.23
CA GLU A 389 -23.48 3.80 -15.10
C GLU A 389 -22.63 3.39 -13.89
N ARG A 390 -22.30 4.35 -13.02
CA ARG A 390 -21.68 4.07 -11.74
C ARG A 390 -22.51 3.06 -10.94
N ASN A 391 -21.86 2.30 -10.10
CA ASN A 391 -22.45 1.22 -9.31
C ASN A 391 -23.03 0.07 -10.15
N ALA A 392 -22.73 -0.02 -11.45
CA ALA A 392 -23.01 -1.23 -12.21
C ALA A 392 -22.15 -2.40 -11.73
N THR A 393 -22.77 -3.56 -11.51
CA THR A 393 -22.06 -4.78 -11.07
C THR A 393 -21.02 -5.22 -12.08
N ILE A 394 -19.85 -5.64 -11.61
CA ILE A 394 -18.75 -6.16 -12.42
C ILE A 394 -18.49 -7.65 -12.10
N PRO A 395 -18.08 -8.48 -13.10
CA PRO A 395 -17.81 -8.11 -14.49
C PRO A 395 -19.08 -7.81 -15.28
N THR A 396 -19.00 -6.87 -16.26
CA THR A 396 -20.14 -6.50 -17.11
C THR A 396 -19.68 -6.12 -18.51
N ARG A 397 -20.60 -6.31 -19.48
CA ARG A 397 -20.39 -5.92 -20.86
C ARG A 397 -21.64 -5.19 -21.37
N PHE A 398 -21.41 -4.05 -22.00
CA PHE A 398 -22.48 -3.25 -22.58
C PHE A 398 -22.09 -2.73 -23.96
N SER A 399 -23.05 -2.75 -24.92
CA SER A 399 -22.85 -2.26 -26.28
C SER A 399 -23.93 -1.27 -26.64
N LYS A 400 -23.55 -0.22 -27.40
CA LYS A 400 -24.47 0.77 -27.92
C LYS A 400 -24.09 1.14 -29.35
N VAL A 401 -25.11 1.31 -30.22
CA VAL A 401 -24.88 1.66 -31.62
C VAL A 401 -24.92 3.18 -31.79
N PHE A 402 -23.86 3.70 -32.40
CA PHE A 402 -23.69 5.10 -32.77
C PHE A 402 -23.64 5.25 -34.29
N THR A 403 -23.56 6.49 -34.75
CA THR A 403 -23.49 6.79 -36.18
C THR A 403 -22.51 7.93 -36.46
N THR A 404 -22.24 8.19 -37.75
CA THR A 404 -21.36 9.28 -38.17
C THR A 404 -22.04 10.64 -38.09
N ALA A 405 -21.29 11.68 -37.71
CA ALA A 405 -21.76 13.05 -37.63
C ALA A 405 -21.69 13.81 -38.98
N ALA A 406 -20.78 13.41 -39.88
CA ALA A 406 -20.55 14.07 -41.16
C ALA A 406 -20.81 13.12 -42.34
N PRO A 407 -21.30 13.64 -43.50
CA PRO A 407 -21.43 12.85 -44.71
C PRO A 407 -20.08 12.31 -45.19
N PHE A 408 -20.08 11.06 -45.68
CA PHE A 408 -18.92 10.37 -46.25
C PHE A 408 -17.70 10.25 -45.30
N GLN A 409 -17.93 10.37 -44.01
CA GLN A 409 -16.92 10.17 -42.98
C GLN A 409 -16.36 8.74 -43.05
N SER A 410 -15.04 8.59 -43.19
CA SER A 410 -14.34 7.30 -43.33
C SER A 410 -13.62 6.83 -42.06
N THR A 411 -13.60 7.69 -41.04
CA THR A 411 -12.95 7.43 -39.76
C THR A 411 -13.79 8.00 -38.63
N VAL A 412 -13.79 7.32 -37.48
CA VAL A 412 -14.37 7.81 -36.22
C VAL A 412 -13.33 7.72 -35.14
N GLU A 413 -13.12 8.80 -34.42
CA GLU A 413 -12.34 8.85 -33.22
C GLU A 413 -13.25 8.59 -32.02
N ILE A 414 -12.90 7.61 -31.20
CA ILE A 414 -13.60 7.25 -29.98
C ILE A 414 -12.76 7.68 -28.78
N LYS A 415 -13.27 8.64 -28.02
CA LYS A 415 -12.70 9.08 -26.77
C LYS A 415 -13.46 8.44 -25.62
N VAL A 416 -12.78 7.63 -24.84
CA VAL A 416 -13.33 6.91 -23.68
C VAL A 416 -13.14 7.79 -22.45
N LEU A 417 -14.24 8.00 -21.72
CA LEU A 417 -14.32 8.93 -20.61
C LEU A 417 -14.79 8.22 -19.34
N GLN A 418 -14.38 8.75 -18.19
CA GLN A 418 -14.84 8.31 -16.87
C GLN A 418 -15.21 9.52 -16.01
N GLY A 419 -16.40 9.48 -15.40
CA GLY A 419 -16.93 10.52 -14.51
C GLY A 419 -18.39 10.81 -14.75
N GLU A 420 -18.94 11.71 -13.91
CA GLU A 420 -20.38 11.99 -13.81
C GLU A 420 -20.80 13.31 -14.50
N ARG A 421 -19.90 13.95 -15.26
CA ARG A 421 -20.19 15.25 -15.87
C ARG A 421 -20.78 15.08 -17.25
N GLU A 422 -21.74 15.97 -17.61
CA GLU A 422 -22.45 16.00 -18.87
C GLU A 422 -21.53 16.23 -20.10
N PHE A 423 -20.41 16.95 -19.91
CA PHE A 423 -19.51 17.28 -21.00
C PHE A 423 -18.20 16.52 -20.92
N ALA A 424 -17.71 16.05 -22.08
CA ALA A 424 -16.49 15.26 -22.20
C ALA A 424 -15.27 15.93 -21.57
N LYS A 425 -15.10 17.26 -21.75
CA LYS A 425 -13.98 18.06 -21.22
C LYS A 425 -13.90 18.08 -19.69
N ASP A 426 -15.02 17.84 -19.01
CA ASP A 426 -15.16 17.91 -17.56
C ASP A 426 -15.04 16.51 -16.91
N ASN A 427 -14.87 15.46 -17.72
CA ASN A 427 -14.65 14.08 -17.31
C ASN A 427 -13.19 13.69 -17.56
N LYS A 428 -12.72 12.63 -16.89
CA LYS A 428 -11.39 12.09 -17.12
C LYS A 428 -11.34 11.33 -18.44
N LEU A 429 -10.45 11.73 -19.35
CA LEU A 429 -10.14 10.98 -20.55
C LEU A 429 -9.31 9.75 -20.16
N LEU A 430 -9.83 8.56 -20.44
CA LEU A 430 -9.14 7.29 -20.20
C LEU A 430 -8.26 6.88 -21.39
N GLY A 431 -8.74 7.16 -22.62
CA GLY A 431 -7.99 6.82 -23.82
C GLY A 431 -8.73 7.23 -25.09
N THR A 432 -8.00 7.22 -26.20
CA THR A 432 -8.53 7.56 -27.52
C THR A 432 -8.05 6.53 -28.53
N PHE A 433 -8.95 6.07 -29.40
CA PHE A 433 -8.59 5.23 -30.53
C PHE A 433 -9.45 5.57 -31.77
N THR A 434 -8.98 5.18 -32.94
CA THR A 434 -9.60 5.54 -34.22
C THR A 434 -10.03 4.30 -34.97
N LEU A 435 -11.32 4.17 -35.23
CA LEU A 435 -11.86 3.20 -36.17
C LEU A 435 -11.78 3.78 -37.61
N ARG A 436 -11.06 3.07 -38.49
CA ARG A 436 -10.83 3.48 -39.89
C ARG A 436 -11.52 2.56 -40.87
N GLY A 437 -11.86 3.11 -42.07
CA GLY A 437 -12.44 2.35 -43.18
C GLY A 437 -13.88 1.94 -42.92
N ILE A 438 -14.63 2.79 -42.24
CA ILE A 438 -16.06 2.67 -42.08
C ILE A 438 -16.74 2.89 -43.42
N LYS A 439 -17.98 2.37 -43.56
CA LYS A 439 -18.78 2.51 -44.75
C LYS A 439 -19.02 3.99 -45.10
N ARG A 440 -18.62 4.39 -46.29
CA ARG A 440 -18.89 5.75 -46.78
C ARG A 440 -20.37 5.90 -47.16
N ALA A 441 -21.09 6.69 -46.38
CA ALA A 441 -22.51 6.97 -46.58
C ALA A 441 -22.84 8.37 -46.03
N TRP A 442 -24.08 8.79 -46.19
CA TRP A 442 -24.59 10.01 -45.56
C TRP A 442 -24.49 9.93 -44.04
N ALA A 443 -24.39 11.10 -43.40
CA ALA A 443 -24.41 11.18 -41.94
C ALA A 443 -25.64 10.45 -41.38
N GLY A 444 -25.52 9.74 -40.29
CA GLY A 444 -26.58 8.97 -39.66
C GLY A 444 -26.82 7.58 -40.24
N VAL A 445 -26.20 7.20 -41.39
CA VAL A 445 -26.40 5.89 -42.02
C VAL A 445 -25.44 4.80 -41.47
N PRO A 446 -24.11 5.00 -41.34
CA PRO A 446 -23.22 3.99 -40.78
C PRO A 446 -23.60 3.62 -39.36
N LYS A 447 -23.56 2.32 -39.06
CA LYS A 447 -23.84 1.78 -37.72
C LYS A 447 -22.56 1.33 -37.08
N ILE A 448 -22.14 2.04 -36.03
CA ILE A 448 -20.89 1.77 -35.28
C ILE A 448 -21.28 1.30 -33.89
N GLU A 449 -21.09 0.02 -33.65
CA GLU A 449 -21.29 -0.57 -32.33
C GLU A 449 -20.05 -0.30 -31.45
N VAL A 450 -20.25 0.39 -30.34
CA VAL A 450 -19.20 0.58 -29.32
C VAL A 450 -19.51 -0.32 -28.13
N THR A 451 -18.56 -1.16 -27.77
CA THR A 451 -18.68 -2.14 -26.68
C THR A 451 -17.71 -1.80 -25.59
N PHE A 452 -18.21 -1.72 -24.37
CA PHE A 452 -17.42 -1.67 -23.12
C PHE A 452 -17.47 -3.04 -22.46
N ASP A 453 -16.32 -3.55 -22.06
CA ASP A 453 -16.13 -4.83 -21.38
C ASP A 453 -15.30 -4.57 -20.12
N LEU A 454 -15.91 -4.70 -18.94
CA LEU A 454 -15.27 -4.56 -17.64
C LEU A 454 -15.02 -5.94 -17.05
N ASP A 455 -13.77 -6.21 -16.74
CA ASP A 455 -13.39 -7.45 -16.06
C ASP A 455 -13.71 -7.41 -14.56
N ALA A 456 -13.50 -8.52 -13.89
CA ALA A 456 -13.69 -8.64 -12.45
C ALA A 456 -12.72 -7.79 -11.60
N ASN A 457 -11.66 -7.22 -12.19
CA ASN A 457 -10.73 -6.29 -11.54
C ASN A 457 -11.14 -4.82 -11.75
N GLY A 458 -12.20 -4.58 -12.52
CA GLY A 458 -12.65 -3.24 -12.92
C GLY A 458 -11.80 -2.62 -14.04
N ILE A 459 -11.03 -3.43 -14.79
CA ILE A 459 -10.24 -2.97 -15.92
C ILE A 459 -11.12 -2.90 -17.17
N VAL A 460 -11.06 -1.77 -17.86
CA VAL A 460 -11.92 -1.44 -18.99
C VAL A 460 -11.27 -1.80 -20.32
N LYS A 461 -12.01 -2.53 -21.15
CA LYS A 461 -11.72 -2.76 -22.56
C LYS A 461 -12.81 -2.16 -23.43
N VAL A 462 -12.44 -1.35 -24.42
CA VAL A 462 -13.40 -0.74 -25.31
C VAL A 462 -13.09 -1.12 -26.75
N SER A 463 -14.09 -1.56 -27.49
CA SER A 463 -13.99 -1.81 -28.93
C SER A 463 -15.08 -1.05 -29.69
N ALA A 464 -14.78 -0.72 -30.94
CA ALA A 464 -15.76 -0.15 -31.88
C ALA A 464 -15.74 -0.95 -33.18
N ARG A 465 -16.92 -1.33 -33.67
CA ARG A 465 -17.11 -2.14 -34.86
C ARG A 465 -18.09 -1.49 -35.80
N ASP A 466 -17.70 -1.34 -37.06
CA ASP A 466 -18.63 -1.01 -38.14
C ASP A 466 -19.45 -2.26 -38.50
N MET A 467 -20.75 -2.21 -38.28
CA MET A 467 -21.67 -3.34 -38.48
C MET A 467 -21.86 -3.70 -39.96
N ASP A 468 -21.62 -2.76 -40.87
CA ASP A 468 -21.75 -2.99 -42.32
C ASP A 468 -20.48 -3.58 -42.93
N THR A 469 -19.30 -3.09 -42.54
CA THR A 469 -18.02 -3.54 -43.10
C THR A 469 -17.36 -4.64 -42.27
N GLY A 470 -17.79 -4.86 -41.02
CA GLY A 470 -17.20 -5.78 -40.07
C GLY A 470 -15.84 -5.35 -39.53
N LYS A 471 -15.36 -4.15 -39.90
CA LYS A 471 -14.08 -3.63 -39.36
C LYS A 471 -14.22 -3.28 -37.89
N GLU A 472 -13.24 -3.69 -37.12
CA GLU A 472 -13.19 -3.48 -35.67
C GLU A 472 -11.85 -2.91 -35.25
N GLN A 473 -11.87 -2.06 -34.27
CA GLN A 473 -10.70 -1.53 -33.55
C GLN A 473 -11.06 -1.39 -32.08
N GLY A 474 -10.10 -1.61 -31.21
CA GLY A 474 -10.32 -1.49 -29.77
C GLY A 474 -9.09 -1.00 -29.03
N ILE A 475 -9.30 -0.65 -27.80
CA ILE A 475 -8.26 -0.29 -26.85
C ILE A 475 -8.57 -0.96 -25.50
N THR A 476 -7.54 -1.55 -24.89
CA THR A 476 -7.59 -1.81 -23.46
C THR A 476 -7.11 -0.54 -22.77
N ILE A 477 -7.90 -0.04 -21.85
CA ILE A 477 -7.54 1.18 -21.13
C ILE A 477 -6.40 0.81 -20.18
N THR A 478 -5.20 1.19 -20.57
CA THR A 478 -3.99 1.03 -19.73
C THR A 478 -3.55 2.37 -19.13
N GLY A 479 -4.38 3.41 -19.26
CA GLY A 479 -4.06 4.77 -18.84
C GLY A 479 -2.84 5.36 -19.59
N SER A 480 -2.88 6.62 -19.97
CA SER A 480 -1.72 7.31 -20.57
C SER A 480 -0.52 7.44 -19.61
N SER A 481 -0.77 7.25 -18.32
CA SER A 481 0.20 7.33 -17.23
C SER A 481 0.81 5.98 -16.82
N ASN A 482 0.35 4.87 -17.41
CA ASN A 482 0.86 3.54 -17.07
C ASN A 482 2.14 3.24 -17.85
N LEU A 483 3.00 2.43 -17.24
CA LEU A 483 4.23 1.97 -17.87
C LEU A 483 3.90 1.10 -19.10
N SER A 484 4.65 1.29 -20.17
CA SER A 484 4.62 0.37 -21.32
C SER A 484 5.15 -1.02 -20.92
N GLU A 485 4.82 -2.05 -21.69
CA GLU A 485 5.33 -3.42 -21.42
C GLU A 485 6.86 -3.46 -21.38
N ASP A 486 7.54 -2.70 -22.25
CA ASP A 486 9.00 -2.59 -22.25
C ASP A 486 9.53 -1.92 -20.97
N GLU A 487 8.86 -0.88 -20.46
CA GLU A 487 9.22 -0.23 -19.20
C GLU A 487 8.96 -1.16 -18.02
N ILE A 488 7.86 -1.91 -18.02
CA ILE A 488 7.57 -2.93 -16.99
C ILE A 488 8.66 -4.01 -17.01
N GLN A 489 9.01 -4.55 -18.18
CA GLN A 489 10.08 -5.55 -18.32
C GLN A 489 11.45 -5.02 -17.90
N LYS A 490 11.73 -3.74 -18.17
CA LYS A 490 12.95 -3.07 -17.70
C LYS A 490 12.94 -2.91 -16.18
N ALA A 491 11.82 -2.48 -15.61
CA ALA A 491 11.64 -2.35 -14.16
C ALA A 491 11.77 -3.71 -13.45
N MET A 492 11.17 -4.78 -14.01
CA MET A 492 11.31 -6.15 -13.49
C MET A 492 12.77 -6.62 -13.49
N ARG A 493 13.50 -6.41 -14.60
CA ARG A 493 14.93 -6.76 -14.69
C ARG A 493 15.77 -5.97 -13.67
N ASN A 494 15.52 -4.67 -13.52
CA ASN A 494 16.18 -3.85 -12.53
C ASN A 494 15.87 -4.34 -11.12
N ALA A 495 14.60 -4.64 -10.82
CA ALA A 495 14.18 -5.15 -9.52
C ALA A 495 14.87 -6.48 -9.18
N ALA A 496 14.93 -7.43 -10.13
CA ALA A 496 15.61 -8.71 -9.95
C ALA A 496 17.14 -8.56 -9.75
N ALA A 497 17.78 -7.67 -10.51
CA ALA A 497 19.20 -7.39 -10.35
C ALA A 497 19.55 -6.82 -8.97
N PHE A 498 18.68 -5.98 -8.42
CA PHE A 498 18.88 -5.44 -7.07
C PHE A 498 18.55 -6.44 -5.96
N ALA A 499 17.56 -7.31 -6.16
CA ALA A 499 17.25 -8.37 -5.17
C ALA A 499 18.45 -9.28 -4.90
N GLY A 500 19.23 -9.62 -5.94
CA GLY A 500 20.49 -10.37 -5.80
C GLY A 500 21.54 -9.60 -4.97
N GLN A 501 21.72 -8.31 -5.25
CA GLN A 501 22.66 -7.46 -4.50
C GLN A 501 22.23 -7.25 -3.04
N ASP A 502 20.93 -7.10 -2.78
CA ASP A 502 20.39 -6.94 -1.43
C ASP A 502 20.54 -8.24 -0.63
N GLN A 503 20.38 -9.40 -1.26
CA GLN A 503 20.61 -10.71 -0.65
C GLN A 503 22.09 -10.93 -0.29
N GLU A 504 23.02 -10.57 -1.19
CA GLU A 504 24.45 -10.61 -0.92
C GLU A 504 24.85 -9.68 0.24
N ARG A 505 24.29 -8.46 0.27
CA ARG A 505 24.53 -7.49 1.37
C ARG A 505 23.96 -7.97 2.70
N LYS A 506 22.75 -8.54 2.70
CA LYS A 506 22.15 -9.12 3.90
C LYS A 506 23.02 -10.24 4.46
N ALA A 507 23.46 -11.17 3.61
CA ALA A 507 24.37 -12.24 3.98
C ALA A 507 25.72 -11.70 4.55
N ALA A 508 26.24 -10.62 3.96
CA ALA A 508 27.45 -9.95 4.43
C ALA A 508 27.27 -9.34 5.81
N LEU A 509 26.16 -8.65 6.06
CA LEU A 509 25.83 -8.06 7.36
C LEU A 509 25.61 -9.13 8.43
N GLU A 510 24.89 -10.19 8.11
CA GLU A 510 24.64 -11.32 9.01
C GLU A 510 25.95 -12.02 9.39
N ALA A 511 26.83 -12.28 8.42
CA ALA A 511 28.13 -12.88 8.66
C ALA A 511 29.02 -11.99 9.56
N PHE A 512 29.04 -10.69 9.32
CA PHE A 512 29.79 -9.72 10.10
C PHE A 512 29.30 -9.66 11.54
N ASN A 513 27.99 -9.49 11.75
CA ASN A 513 27.39 -9.43 13.08
C ASN A 513 27.58 -10.75 13.85
N ALA A 514 27.43 -11.89 13.18
CA ALA A 514 27.67 -13.20 13.80
C ALA A 514 29.13 -13.40 14.22
N ALA A 515 30.08 -12.89 13.43
CA ALA A 515 31.51 -12.93 13.77
C ALA A 515 31.84 -12.04 14.97
N GLU A 516 31.32 -10.81 15.02
CA GLU A 516 31.49 -9.92 16.18
C GLU A 516 30.87 -10.50 17.45
N ALA A 517 29.65 -11.05 17.34
CA ALA A 517 28.98 -11.69 18.47
C ALA A 517 29.77 -12.91 19.00
N ALA A 518 30.33 -13.72 18.11
CA ALA A 518 31.15 -14.86 18.48
C ALA A 518 32.41 -14.41 19.20
N LEU A 519 33.13 -13.38 18.69
CA LEU A 519 34.31 -12.81 19.37
C LEU A 519 33.96 -12.27 20.75
N TYR A 520 32.89 -11.52 20.87
CA TYR A 520 32.46 -10.98 22.17
C TYR A 520 32.18 -12.08 23.18
N ARG A 521 31.41 -13.12 22.79
CA ARG A 521 31.06 -14.26 23.67
C ARG A 521 32.33 -15.03 24.11
N VAL A 522 33.21 -15.36 23.17
CA VAL A 522 34.42 -16.14 23.47
C VAL A 522 35.42 -15.34 24.31
N ASN A 523 35.63 -14.05 23.99
CA ASN A 523 36.51 -13.19 24.78
C ASN A 523 36.00 -13.02 26.22
N THR A 524 34.69 -12.87 26.40
CA THR A 524 34.07 -12.79 27.73
C THR A 524 34.23 -14.11 28.50
N ALA A 525 33.96 -15.24 27.81
CA ALA A 525 34.16 -16.58 28.42
C ALA A 525 35.62 -16.85 28.81
N LEU A 526 36.60 -16.45 28.00
CA LEU A 526 38.02 -16.56 28.31
C LEU A 526 38.44 -15.75 29.57
N GLY A 527 37.74 -14.64 29.86
CA GLY A 527 37.93 -13.82 31.06
C GLY A 527 37.25 -14.37 32.31
N SER A 528 36.31 -15.30 32.18
CA SER A 528 35.54 -15.90 33.27
C SER A 528 36.35 -16.89 34.12
N LYS A 529 35.72 -17.46 35.17
CA LYS A 529 36.33 -18.54 35.98
C LYS A 529 36.60 -19.78 35.11
N ALA A 530 35.63 -20.17 34.27
CA ALA A 530 35.76 -21.28 33.32
C ALA A 530 36.97 -21.08 32.39
N GLY A 531 37.13 -19.88 31.81
CA GLY A 531 38.27 -19.58 30.95
C GLY A 531 39.63 -19.58 31.64
N LYS A 532 39.68 -19.24 32.93
CA LYS A 532 40.91 -19.31 33.74
C LYS A 532 41.28 -20.74 34.14
N ALA A 533 40.30 -21.64 34.21
CA ALA A 533 40.48 -23.05 34.55
C ALA A 533 40.93 -23.92 33.36
N LEU A 534 40.87 -23.40 32.12
CA LEU A 534 41.33 -24.12 30.92
C LEU A 534 42.84 -24.45 31.01
N ASP A 535 43.20 -25.63 30.50
CA ASP A 535 44.60 -25.99 30.29
C ASP A 535 45.28 -25.04 29.29
N ARG A 536 46.59 -24.97 29.35
CA ARG A 536 47.41 -24.02 28.59
C ARG A 536 47.30 -24.23 27.08
N ASP A 537 47.15 -25.46 26.60
CA ASP A 537 47.10 -25.81 25.17
C ASP A 537 45.75 -25.43 24.57
N THR A 538 44.64 -25.82 25.21
CA THR A 538 43.28 -25.46 24.81
C THR A 538 43.08 -23.94 24.79
N ARG A 539 43.58 -23.26 25.84
CA ARG A 539 43.49 -21.79 25.90
C ARG A 539 44.29 -21.10 24.81
N SER A 540 45.44 -21.64 24.42
CA SER A 540 46.24 -21.13 23.30
C SER A 540 45.52 -21.29 21.99
N LYS A 541 44.99 -22.49 21.71
CA LYS A 541 44.21 -22.77 20.46
C LYS A 541 43.02 -21.84 20.30
N ILE A 542 42.25 -21.60 21.37
CA ILE A 542 41.12 -20.67 21.34
C ILE A 542 41.62 -19.24 21.04
N LYS A 543 42.70 -18.78 21.68
CA LYS A 543 43.24 -17.44 21.41
C LYS A 543 43.76 -17.28 19.99
N ASP A 544 44.34 -18.32 19.42
CA ASP A 544 44.83 -18.28 18.04
C ASP A 544 43.64 -18.21 17.03
N ALA A 545 42.56 -18.92 17.30
CA ALA A 545 41.33 -18.83 16.51
C ALA A 545 40.63 -17.46 16.68
N VAL A 546 40.64 -16.89 17.90
CA VAL A 546 40.15 -15.49 18.13
C VAL A 546 40.96 -14.52 17.28
N ARG A 547 42.30 -14.59 17.29
CA ARG A 547 43.15 -13.73 16.46
C ARG A 547 42.92 -13.92 14.96
N ALA A 548 42.64 -15.14 14.50
CA ALA A 548 42.31 -15.43 13.12
C ALA A 548 41.00 -14.72 12.70
N LEU A 549 39.96 -14.80 13.53
CA LEU A 549 38.69 -14.14 13.25
C LEU A 549 38.81 -12.60 13.35
N GLU A 550 39.57 -12.08 14.36
CA GLU A 550 39.86 -10.65 14.47
C GLU A 550 40.61 -10.11 13.23
N LYS A 551 41.53 -10.89 12.67
CA LYS A 551 42.27 -10.53 11.47
C LYS A 551 41.30 -10.38 10.26
N GLU A 552 40.33 -11.28 10.14
CA GLU A 552 39.32 -11.20 9.06
C GLU A 552 38.35 -10.03 9.21
N LEU A 553 38.06 -9.60 10.45
CA LEU A 553 37.23 -8.41 10.71
C LEU A 553 37.98 -7.09 10.57
N ARG A 554 39.31 -7.13 10.67
CA ARG A 554 40.15 -5.93 10.77
C ARG A 554 40.02 -5.06 9.51
N HIS A 555 39.66 -3.79 9.73
CA HIS A 555 39.45 -2.78 8.67
C HIS A 555 38.33 -3.09 7.68
N LYS A 556 37.52 -4.14 7.89
CA LYS A 556 36.34 -4.43 7.07
C LYS A 556 35.11 -3.72 7.66
N LYS A 557 34.21 -3.34 6.78
CA LYS A 557 32.90 -2.80 7.13
C LYS A 557 31.82 -3.71 6.55
N ALA A 558 30.77 -3.98 7.29
CA ALA A 558 29.70 -4.89 6.89
C ALA A 558 29.11 -4.55 5.50
N ASP A 559 28.98 -3.27 5.18
CA ASP A 559 28.42 -2.74 3.91
C ASP A 559 29.36 -2.88 2.71
N LYS A 560 30.62 -3.32 2.91
CA LYS A 560 31.67 -3.42 1.88
C LYS A 560 32.29 -4.82 1.74
N LEU A 561 31.72 -5.81 2.42
CA LEU A 561 32.21 -7.19 2.32
C LEU A 561 31.88 -7.78 0.95
N THR A 562 32.86 -8.44 0.35
CA THR A 562 32.68 -9.27 -0.83
C THR A 562 32.18 -10.67 -0.46
N THR A 563 31.66 -11.42 -1.41
CA THR A 563 31.26 -12.83 -1.20
C THR A 563 32.44 -13.67 -0.66
N THR A 564 33.67 -13.38 -1.10
CA THR A 564 34.88 -14.03 -0.60
C THR A 564 35.15 -13.68 0.87
N ASP A 565 34.92 -12.41 1.25
CA ASP A 565 35.07 -11.99 2.66
C ASP A 565 34.06 -12.67 3.56
N VAL A 566 32.80 -12.81 3.11
CA VAL A 566 31.74 -13.53 3.83
C VAL A 566 32.11 -14.99 4.07
N GLN A 567 32.64 -15.66 3.04
CA GLN A 567 33.12 -17.05 3.16
C GLN A 567 34.27 -17.17 4.16
N ALA A 568 35.25 -16.26 4.10
CA ALA A 568 36.37 -16.25 5.02
C ALA A 568 35.95 -15.99 6.50
N LEU A 569 35.03 -15.04 6.72
CA LEU A 569 34.46 -14.75 8.02
C LEU A 569 33.67 -15.94 8.60
N ASN A 570 32.83 -16.58 7.79
CA ASN A 570 32.09 -17.76 8.22
C ASN A 570 33.02 -18.92 8.56
N ALA A 571 34.02 -19.21 7.74
CA ALA A 571 35.02 -20.27 8.01
C ALA A 571 35.81 -20.01 9.31
N ALA A 572 36.28 -18.78 9.53
CA ALA A 572 37.00 -18.41 10.73
C ALA A 572 36.10 -18.47 11.99
N ARG A 573 34.83 -18.06 11.87
CA ARG A 573 33.85 -18.16 12.97
C ARG A 573 33.52 -19.61 13.30
N GLU A 574 33.34 -20.47 12.33
CA GLU A 574 33.08 -21.91 12.52
C GLU A 574 34.28 -22.60 13.18
N ALA A 575 35.50 -22.30 12.74
CA ALA A 575 36.71 -22.81 13.35
C ALA A 575 36.84 -22.39 14.83
N LEU A 576 36.52 -21.13 15.15
CA LEU A 576 36.47 -20.63 16.51
C LEU A 576 35.38 -21.36 17.33
N SER A 577 34.18 -21.49 16.77
CA SER A 577 33.06 -22.14 17.45
C SER A 577 33.35 -23.60 17.76
N ALA A 578 33.95 -24.34 16.83
CA ALA A 578 34.27 -25.76 16.99
C ALA A 578 35.14 -26.04 18.26
N ILE A 579 36.03 -25.11 18.62
CA ILE A 579 36.94 -25.28 19.77
C ILE A 579 36.49 -24.50 21.02
N ALA A 580 35.70 -23.45 20.87
CA ALA A 580 35.29 -22.58 21.97
C ALA A 580 33.90 -22.91 22.55
N THR A 581 33.06 -23.67 21.86
CA THR A 581 31.69 -24.02 22.31
C THR A 581 31.66 -24.60 23.73
N PRO A 582 32.53 -25.56 24.13
CA PRO A 582 32.48 -26.09 25.48
C PRO A 582 32.72 -25.00 26.54
N LEU A 583 33.67 -24.09 26.30
CA LEU A 583 33.97 -22.97 27.19
C LEU A 583 32.78 -22.01 27.29
N VAL A 584 32.15 -21.66 26.16
CA VAL A 584 31.02 -20.72 26.12
C VAL A 584 29.83 -21.32 26.86
N THR A 585 29.51 -22.59 26.62
CA THR A 585 28.41 -23.30 27.30
C THR A 585 28.64 -23.36 28.82
N GLN A 586 29.86 -23.66 29.26
CA GLN A 586 30.21 -23.66 30.69
C GLN A 586 30.08 -22.26 31.31
N TRP A 587 30.56 -21.23 30.62
CA TRP A 587 30.42 -19.84 31.09
C TRP A 587 28.96 -19.39 31.17
N GLU A 588 28.10 -19.79 30.22
CA GLU A 588 26.67 -19.49 30.24
C GLU A 588 25.95 -20.19 31.40
N SER A 589 26.33 -21.44 31.71
CA SER A 589 25.77 -22.16 32.86
C SER A 589 26.24 -21.60 34.23
N GLU A 590 27.32 -20.85 34.28
CA GLU A 590 27.80 -20.16 35.50
C GLU A 590 26.99 -18.84 35.75
N LYS A 591 26.20 -18.37 34.78
CA LYS A 591 25.43 -17.12 34.90
C LYS A 591 23.96 -17.35 35.27
N GLY A 592 23.41 -18.54 35.01
CA GLY A 592 22.07 -18.96 35.44
C GLY A 592 22.15 -19.62 36.81
#